data_001046e5369394af99ecb8c8c6f2befb
#
_entry.id   001046e5369394af99ecb8c8c6f2befb
#
_cell.length_a   1.000
_cell.length_b   1.000
_cell.length_c   1.000
_cell.angle_alpha   90.00
_cell.angle_beta   90.00
_cell.angle_gamma   90.00
#
_symmetry.space_group_name_H-M   'P 1'
#
loop_
_entity.id
_entity.type
_entity.pdbx_description
1 polymer ?
#
loop_
_entity_poly.entity_id
_entity_poly.type
_entity_poly.pdbx_seq_one_letter_code
_entity_poly.pdbx_strand_id
1 'polypeptide(L)'
;DYGMRAVKSVLDAAGNLRRKHPDMNEASTVLTAVNQINRPKFLIDDLALYSGIIGDLFLNVEEPVQDNSLLVRAIEEVGLAQNVHNHPAFLNKILELREMILVRHGLMIVGDPLSGKTCCYTMLQEALSLLNARKELPCDLNPKHELKTDVFVINPKSISMGDLYGYNDLVSQEWSDGVLSKIYRAASACASHSDNRKWIVFDGPVDAVWIENMNTVLDDNRKLCLVSGEMLPMSQYMNMVFETLNLDQASPATVSRCGMVYMSAPDCTTSAARGNTENPGNNALLNEAAWVPHVRAWLNTMPAVVSRNPVLVETIVLLYKWAIPPLVNLMTDELKSCQMLPASGIAMVHAVNRMFGCVLQTHWASAAAEEE
;
A
#
# COMPACT_ATOMS: atom_id res chain seq x y z
N ASP A 1 -4.46 -9.04 -17.40
CA ASP A 1 -3.92 -9.03 -18.76
C ASP A 1 -2.46 -9.48 -18.73
N TYR A 2 -2.19 -10.67 -19.27
CA TYR A 2 -0.85 -11.28 -19.36
C TYR A 2 -0.25 -11.12 -20.76
N GLY A 3 -0.50 -9.99 -21.41
CA GLY A 3 0.01 -9.67 -22.73
C GLY A 3 1.53 -9.41 -22.77
N MET A 4 2.02 -9.02 -23.94
CA MET A 4 3.46 -8.78 -24.19
C MET A 4 4.10 -7.78 -23.21
N ARG A 5 3.34 -6.78 -22.69
CA ARG A 5 3.85 -5.84 -21.68
C ARG A 5 4.17 -6.51 -20.34
N ALA A 6 3.33 -7.46 -19.91
CA ALA A 6 3.58 -8.22 -18.69
C ALA A 6 4.84 -9.09 -18.82
N VAL A 7 5.02 -9.77 -19.96
CA VAL A 7 6.23 -10.53 -20.25
C VAL A 7 7.47 -9.64 -20.25
N LYS A 8 7.41 -8.47 -20.90
CA LYS A 8 8.51 -7.49 -20.89
C LYS A 8 8.87 -7.08 -19.48
N SER A 9 7.88 -6.82 -18.60
CA SER A 9 8.13 -6.44 -17.21
C SER A 9 8.89 -7.52 -16.44
N VAL A 10 8.53 -8.80 -16.65
CA VAL A 10 9.23 -9.93 -16.04
C VAL A 10 10.67 -10.00 -16.54
N LEU A 11 10.89 -9.80 -17.84
CA LEU A 11 12.24 -9.79 -18.43
C LEU A 11 13.08 -8.64 -17.90
N ASP A 12 12.50 -7.42 -17.76
CA ASP A 12 13.19 -6.26 -17.20
C ASP A 12 13.55 -6.50 -15.72
N ALA A 13 12.63 -7.09 -14.94
CA ALA A 13 12.88 -7.47 -13.55
C ALA A 13 14.00 -8.52 -13.44
N ALA A 14 13.94 -9.58 -14.27
CA ALA A 14 14.96 -10.60 -14.31
C ALA A 14 16.34 -10.03 -14.72
N GLY A 15 16.36 -9.13 -15.70
CA GLY A 15 17.58 -8.42 -16.11
C GLY A 15 18.17 -7.55 -14.99
N ASN A 16 17.32 -6.89 -14.20
CA ASN A 16 17.77 -6.12 -13.04
C ASN A 16 18.32 -7.02 -11.93
N LEU A 17 17.63 -8.13 -11.61
CA LEU A 17 18.10 -9.13 -10.65
C LEU A 17 19.44 -9.74 -11.07
N ARG A 18 19.60 -10.10 -12.34
CA ARG A 18 20.85 -10.66 -12.86
C ARG A 18 22.01 -9.69 -12.76
N ARG A 19 21.77 -8.38 -12.97
CA ARG A 19 22.82 -7.36 -12.79
C ARG A 19 23.23 -7.17 -11.33
N LYS A 20 22.28 -7.33 -10.40
CA LYS A 20 22.55 -7.22 -8.95
C LYS A 20 23.23 -8.47 -8.39
N HIS A 21 22.83 -9.64 -8.85
CA HIS A 21 23.29 -10.93 -8.37
C HIS A 21 23.77 -11.80 -9.56
N PRO A 22 24.98 -11.53 -10.09
CA PRO A 22 25.49 -12.25 -11.29
C PRO A 22 25.69 -13.74 -11.06
N ASP A 23 25.91 -14.15 -9.79
CA ASP A 23 26.18 -15.55 -9.42
C ASP A 23 24.90 -16.40 -9.23
N MET A 24 23.73 -15.77 -9.29
CA MET A 24 22.43 -16.44 -9.09
C MET A 24 22.09 -17.33 -10.29
N ASN A 25 21.52 -18.51 -10.03
CA ASN A 25 21.04 -19.41 -11.06
C ASN A 25 19.97 -18.73 -11.93
N GLU A 26 20.01 -18.96 -13.23
CA GLU A 26 19.06 -18.37 -14.18
C GLU A 26 17.62 -18.74 -13.87
N ALA A 27 17.34 -20.01 -13.52
CA ALA A 27 16.02 -20.47 -13.14
C ALA A 27 15.50 -19.76 -11.87
N SER A 28 16.35 -19.58 -10.84
CA SER A 28 16.01 -18.84 -9.62
C SER A 28 15.77 -17.35 -9.91
N THR A 29 16.55 -16.76 -10.83
CA THR A 29 16.37 -15.36 -11.25
C THR A 29 15.01 -15.15 -11.91
N VAL A 30 14.63 -16.06 -12.83
CA VAL A 30 13.34 -15.99 -13.52
C VAL A 30 12.18 -16.24 -12.54
N LEU A 31 12.30 -17.25 -11.67
CA LEU A 31 11.31 -17.54 -10.62
C LEU A 31 11.04 -16.32 -9.75
N THR A 32 12.10 -15.70 -9.22
CA THR A 32 12.00 -14.50 -8.39
C THR A 32 11.34 -13.34 -9.16
N ALA A 33 11.73 -13.10 -10.42
CA ALA A 33 11.14 -12.04 -11.23
C ALA A 33 9.63 -12.27 -11.50
N VAL A 34 9.24 -13.52 -11.78
CA VAL A 34 7.83 -13.89 -11.98
C VAL A 34 7.02 -13.66 -10.70
N ASN A 35 7.57 -14.07 -9.55
CA ASN A 35 6.91 -13.88 -8.25
C ASN A 35 6.79 -12.40 -7.89
N GLN A 36 7.84 -11.61 -8.03
CA GLN A 36 7.82 -10.16 -7.75
C GLN A 36 6.76 -9.39 -8.55
N ILE A 37 6.54 -9.75 -9.81
CA ILE A 37 5.61 -9.05 -10.68
C ILE A 37 4.16 -9.51 -10.51
N ASN A 38 3.94 -10.79 -10.27
CA ASN A 38 2.59 -11.36 -10.34
C ASN A 38 1.96 -11.58 -8.96
N ARG A 39 2.72 -12.04 -7.97
CA ARG A 39 2.21 -12.32 -6.62
C ARG A 39 1.43 -11.16 -5.99
N PRO A 40 1.88 -9.87 -6.09
CA PRO A 40 1.15 -8.75 -5.51
C PRO A 40 -0.22 -8.48 -6.13
N LYS A 41 -0.51 -9.03 -7.31
CA LYS A 41 -1.76 -8.81 -8.05
C LYS A 41 -2.87 -9.80 -7.67
N PHE A 42 -2.51 -10.93 -7.08
CA PHE A 42 -3.45 -12.01 -6.79
C PHE A 42 -4.23 -11.78 -5.50
N LEU A 43 -5.45 -12.27 -5.50
CA LEU A 43 -6.26 -12.43 -4.29
C LEU A 43 -5.68 -13.53 -3.41
N ILE A 44 -6.00 -13.51 -2.13
CA ILE A 44 -5.49 -14.49 -1.16
C ILE A 44 -5.88 -15.91 -1.57
N ASP A 45 -7.12 -16.11 -2.04
CA ASP A 45 -7.64 -17.40 -2.47
C ASP A 45 -6.90 -17.97 -3.70
N ASP A 46 -6.47 -17.09 -4.61
CA ASP A 46 -5.75 -17.47 -5.83
C ASP A 46 -4.26 -17.78 -5.58
N LEU A 47 -3.70 -17.28 -4.47
CA LEU A 47 -2.27 -17.49 -4.16
C LEU A 47 -1.91 -18.97 -3.96
N ALA A 48 -2.83 -19.77 -3.41
CA ALA A 48 -2.61 -21.20 -3.22
C ALA A 48 -2.48 -21.92 -4.58
N LEU A 49 -3.38 -21.61 -5.51
CA LEU A 49 -3.37 -22.17 -6.87
C LEU A 49 -2.12 -21.69 -7.63
N TYR A 50 -1.79 -20.40 -7.54
CA TYR A 50 -0.59 -19.84 -8.15
C TYR A 50 0.68 -20.53 -7.64
N SER A 51 0.80 -20.73 -6.33
CA SER A 51 1.97 -21.41 -5.73
C SER A 51 2.10 -22.85 -6.21
N GLY A 52 0.98 -23.56 -6.38
CA GLY A 52 0.97 -24.91 -6.97
C GLY A 52 1.50 -24.92 -8.39
N ILE A 53 1.00 -24.03 -9.25
CA ILE A 53 1.43 -23.92 -10.65
C ILE A 53 2.93 -23.58 -10.74
N ILE A 54 3.40 -22.64 -9.92
CA ILE A 54 4.82 -22.27 -9.90
C ILE A 54 5.69 -23.43 -9.41
N GLY A 55 5.26 -24.17 -8.39
CA GLY A 55 5.96 -25.36 -7.90
C GLY A 55 6.10 -26.45 -8.97
N ASP A 56 5.06 -26.65 -9.79
CA ASP A 56 5.10 -27.61 -10.91
C ASP A 56 6.00 -27.17 -12.06
N LEU A 57 6.09 -25.85 -12.30
CA LEU A 57 6.93 -25.31 -13.38
C LEU A 57 8.42 -25.24 -13.01
N PHE A 58 8.73 -24.96 -11.76
CA PHE A 58 10.09 -24.77 -11.27
C PHE A 58 10.49 -25.86 -10.28
N LEU A 59 10.53 -27.10 -10.75
CA LEU A 59 10.93 -28.27 -9.95
C LEU A 59 12.37 -28.10 -9.44
N ASN A 60 12.56 -28.27 -8.12
CA ASN A 60 13.87 -28.17 -7.44
C ASN A 60 14.57 -26.80 -7.55
N VAL A 61 13.82 -25.71 -7.78
CA VAL A 61 14.37 -24.37 -7.77
C VAL A 61 13.89 -23.68 -6.49
N GLU A 62 14.83 -23.33 -5.63
CA GLU A 62 14.53 -22.56 -4.42
C GLU A 62 14.54 -21.06 -4.74
N GLU A 63 13.56 -20.34 -4.21
CA GLU A 63 13.54 -18.89 -4.26
C GLU A 63 14.54 -18.33 -3.25
N PRO A 64 15.52 -17.52 -3.69
CA PRO A 64 16.49 -16.94 -2.78
C PRO A 64 15.81 -15.99 -1.80
N VAL A 65 16.10 -16.14 -0.53
CA VAL A 65 15.60 -15.25 0.52
C VAL A 65 16.28 -13.90 0.36
N GLN A 66 15.54 -12.87 0.04
CA GLN A 66 16.05 -11.49 0.03
C GLN A 66 16.23 -11.00 1.46
N ASP A 67 17.41 -10.48 1.76
CA ASP A 67 17.67 -9.87 3.07
C ASP A 67 17.04 -8.47 3.15
N ASN A 68 15.82 -8.41 3.63
CA ASN A 68 15.08 -7.18 3.91
C ASN A 68 15.11 -6.79 5.39
N SER A 69 15.98 -7.40 6.20
CA SER A 69 15.99 -7.25 7.66
C SER A 69 16.11 -5.80 8.14
N LEU A 70 16.95 -4.99 7.49
CA LEU A 70 17.11 -3.57 7.81
C LEU A 70 15.83 -2.79 7.57
N LEU A 71 15.19 -3.03 6.43
CA LEU A 71 13.95 -2.35 6.08
C LEU A 71 12.79 -2.78 7.00
N VAL A 72 12.68 -4.07 7.30
CA VAL A 72 11.66 -4.59 8.22
C VAL A 72 11.80 -3.92 9.60
N ARG A 73 13.02 -3.85 10.15
CA ARG A 73 13.27 -3.15 11.43
C ARG A 73 12.86 -1.67 11.36
N ALA A 74 13.20 -0.98 10.28
CA ALA A 74 12.81 0.42 10.11
C ALA A 74 11.27 0.58 10.03
N ILE A 75 10.58 -0.31 9.32
CA ILE A 75 9.10 -0.32 9.23
C ILE A 75 8.49 -0.59 10.61
N GLU A 76 9.02 -1.56 11.35
CA GLU A 76 8.55 -1.88 12.71
C GLU A 76 8.70 -0.70 13.66
N GLU A 77 9.83 0.02 13.60
CA GLU A 77 10.08 1.21 14.40
C GLU A 77 9.11 2.36 14.06
N VAL A 78 8.90 2.61 12.77
CA VAL A 78 7.92 3.59 12.29
C VAL A 78 6.52 3.19 12.73
N GLY A 79 6.16 1.91 12.61
CA GLY A 79 4.86 1.40 13.06
C GLY A 79 4.62 1.63 14.55
N LEU A 80 5.62 1.41 15.38
CA LEU A 80 5.54 1.71 16.81
C LEU A 80 5.37 3.21 17.08
N ALA A 81 6.09 4.06 16.33
CA ALA A 81 5.99 5.52 16.48
C ALA A 81 4.62 6.06 16.05
N GLN A 82 4.03 5.49 15.00
CA GLN A 82 2.70 5.87 14.49
C GLN A 82 1.56 5.10 15.15
N ASN A 83 1.86 4.23 16.12
CA ASN A 83 0.89 3.36 16.76
C ASN A 83 0.13 2.46 15.76
N VAL A 84 0.82 1.96 14.75
CA VAL A 84 0.32 0.96 13.82
C VAL A 84 0.84 -0.41 14.25
N HIS A 85 -0.05 -1.38 14.39
CA HIS A 85 0.35 -2.73 14.73
C HIS A 85 0.94 -3.44 13.50
N ASN A 86 2.20 -3.88 13.63
CA ASN A 86 2.95 -4.52 12.55
C ASN A 86 2.50 -5.99 12.35
N HIS A 87 1.41 -6.17 11.62
CA HIS A 87 0.95 -7.51 11.26
C HIS A 87 1.79 -8.07 10.09
N PRO A 88 2.25 -9.34 10.13
CA PRO A 88 3.12 -9.91 9.10
C PRO A 88 2.58 -9.80 7.67
N ALA A 89 1.27 -9.98 7.48
CA ALA A 89 0.64 -9.82 6.16
C ALA A 89 0.74 -8.37 5.66
N PHE A 90 0.62 -7.38 6.53
CA PHE A 90 0.77 -5.97 6.18
C PHE A 90 2.22 -5.61 5.87
N LEU A 91 3.18 -6.11 6.67
CA LEU A 91 4.61 -5.96 6.38
C LEU A 91 4.97 -6.51 5.00
N ASN A 92 4.46 -7.71 4.66
CA ASN A 92 4.67 -8.28 3.33
C ASN A 92 4.12 -7.38 2.22
N LYS A 93 2.96 -6.74 2.42
CA LYS A 93 2.40 -5.80 1.43
C LYS A 93 3.27 -4.55 1.25
N ILE A 94 3.89 -4.04 2.31
CA ILE A 94 4.85 -2.93 2.22
C ILE A 94 6.10 -3.34 1.43
N LEU A 95 6.59 -4.58 1.64
CA LEU A 95 7.72 -5.11 0.88
C LEU A 95 7.37 -5.33 -0.59
N GLU A 96 6.19 -5.90 -0.89
CA GLU A 96 5.67 -6.03 -2.25
C GLU A 96 5.55 -4.67 -2.96
N LEU A 97 5.07 -3.65 -2.26
CA LEU A 97 5.01 -2.28 -2.78
C LEU A 97 6.41 -1.74 -3.11
N ARG A 98 7.39 -1.94 -2.22
CA ARG A 98 8.78 -1.54 -2.48
C ARG A 98 9.34 -2.21 -3.72
N GLU A 99 9.17 -3.52 -3.85
CA GLU A 99 9.66 -4.27 -5.00
C GLU A 99 9.01 -3.77 -6.29
N MET A 100 7.72 -3.50 -6.26
CA MET A 100 7.00 -2.97 -7.42
C MET A 100 7.48 -1.57 -7.82
N ILE A 101 7.80 -0.69 -6.86
CA ILE A 101 8.38 0.65 -7.10
C ILE A 101 9.73 0.56 -7.84
N LEU A 102 10.52 -0.47 -7.58
CA LEU A 102 11.82 -0.67 -8.23
C LEU A 102 11.68 -1.13 -9.69
N VAL A 103 10.58 -1.80 -10.02
CA VAL A 103 10.35 -2.35 -11.36
C VAL A 103 9.50 -1.40 -12.23
N ARG A 104 8.52 -0.75 -11.64
CA ARG A 104 7.55 0.09 -12.35
C ARG A 104 7.55 1.52 -11.82
N HIS A 105 7.45 2.46 -12.73
CA HIS A 105 7.33 3.89 -12.39
C HIS A 105 5.89 4.35 -12.16
N GLY A 106 4.90 3.63 -12.67
CA GLY A 106 3.47 3.81 -12.39
C GLY A 106 2.91 2.62 -11.63
N LEU A 107 2.22 2.87 -10.52
CA LEU A 107 1.74 1.86 -9.58
C LEU A 107 0.28 2.12 -9.21
N MET A 108 -0.50 1.07 -9.10
CA MET A 108 -1.87 1.13 -8.58
C MET A 108 -1.95 0.34 -7.28
N ILE A 109 -2.36 1.00 -6.20
CA ILE A 109 -2.70 0.37 -4.93
C ILE A 109 -4.22 0.27 -4.89
N VAL A 110 -4.73 -0.95 -5.03
CA VAL A 110 -6.16 -1.22 -5.17
C VAL A 110 -6.66 -1.92 -3.92
N GLY A 111 -7.81 -1.54 -3.43
CA GLY A 111 -8.44 -2.21 -2.29
C GLY A 111 -9.54 -1.37 -1.66
N ASP A 112 -10.31 -2.00 -0.78
CA ASP A 112 -11.41 -1.36 -0.09
C ASP A 112 -10.97 -0.21 0.82
N PRO A 113 -11.88 0.71 1.18
CA PRO A 113 -11.61 1.68 2.23
C PRO A 113 -11.17 0.97 3.51
N LEU A 114 -10.21 1.58 4.22
CA LEU A 114 -9.61 1.04 5.45
C LEU A 114 -8.80 -0.26 5.29
N SER A 115 -8.44 -0.67 4.07
CA SER A 115 -7.51 -1.77 3.83
C SER A 115 -6.04 -1.41 4.11
N GLY A 116 -5.75 -0.17 4.48
CA GLY A 116 -4.39 0.28 4.83
C GLY A 116 -3.56 0.80 3.66
N LYS A 117 -4.15 1.14 2.51
CA LYS A 117 -3.44 1.65 1.32
C LYS A 117 -2.55 2.85 1.62
N THR A 118 -3.14 3.90 2.17
CA THR A 118 -2.44 5.14 2.55
C THR A 118 -1.35 4.84 3.59
N CYS A 119 -1.68 4.01 4.60
CA CYS A 119 -0.73 3.59 5.63
C CYS A 119 0.46 2.83 5.03
N CYS A 120 0.24 1.99 4.03
CA CYS A 120 1.28 1.18 3.39
C CYS A 120 2.37 2.05 2.74
N TYR A 121 2.00 3.04 1.91
CA TYR A 121 3.02 3.88 1.27
C TYR A 121 3.62 4.92 2.22
N THR A 122 2.86 5.44 3.19
CA THR A 122 3.40 6.39 4.18
C THR A 122 4.41 5.73 5.11
N MET A 123 4.13 4.51 5.62
CA MET A 123 5.09 3.74 6.40
C MET A 123 6.35 3.42 5.60
N LEU A 124 6.21 3.03 4.33
CA LEU A 124 7.36 2.78 3.46
C LEU A 124 8.20 4.06 3.27
N GLN A 125 7.55 5.20 3.01
CA GLN A 125 8.19 6.50 2.86
C GLN A 125 9.00 6.89 4.11
N GLU A 126 8.39 6.77 5.28
CA GLU A 126 9.06 7.12 6.54
C GLU A 126 10.19 6.16 6.89
N ALA A 127 9.99 4.85 6.65
CA ALA A 127 11.05 3.86 6.85
C ALA A 127 12.26 4.13 5.96
N LEU A 128 12.05 4.44 4.67
CA LEU A 128 13.12 4.83 3.77
C LEU A 128 13.82 6.12 4.21
N SER A 129 13.06 7.10 4.67
CA SER A 129 13.62 8.36 5.20
C SER A 129 14.44 8.15 6.48
N LEU A 130 13.98 7.24 7.36
CA LEU A 130 14.70 6.85 8.57
C LEU A 130 16.04 6.16 8.25
N LEU A 131 16.03 5.20 7.31
CA LEU A 131 17.25 4.53 6.83
C LEU A 131 18.23 5.52 6.21
N ASN A 132 17.73 6.48 5.43
CA ASN A 132 18.55 7.55 4.86
C ASN A 132 19.20 8.42 5.95
N ALA A 133 18.45 8.81 6.97
CA ALA A 133 18.96 9.60 8.09
C ALA A 133 20.05 8.86 8.87
N ARG A 134 19.93 7.53 9.00
CA ARG A 134 20.94 6.66 9.65
C ARG A 134 22.11 6.28 8.75
N LYS A 135 22.03 6.58 7.46
CA LYS A 135 22.98 6.13 6.42
C LYS A 135 23.11 4.60 6.36
N GLU A 136 22.08 3.88 6.77
CA GLU A 136 21.95 2.43 6.70
C GLU A 136 21.26 2.08 5.37
N LEU A 137 22.05 1.97 4.29
CA LEU A 137 21.51 1.66 2.98
C LEU A 137 21.36 0.14 2.81
N PRO A 138 20.18 -0.37 2.41
CA PRO A 138 20.06 -1.75 1.96
C PRO A 138 21.02 -2.02 0.79
N CYS A 139 21.62 -3.22 0.76
CA CYS A 139 22.61 -3.61 -0.25
C CYS A 139 22.15 -3.44 -1.69
N ASP A 140 20.85 -3.43 -1.94
CA ASP A 140 20.24 -3.33 -3.28
C ASP A 140 20.11 -1.91 -3.79
N LEU A 141 20.37 -0.91 -2.97
CA LEU A 141 20.25 0.48 -3.37
C LEU A 141 21.62 1.07 -3.64
N ASN A 142 21.75 1.68 -4.81
CA ASN A 142 22.97 2.36 -5.19
C ASN A 142 23.28 3.43 -4.12
N PRO A 143 24.47 3.43 -3.50
CA PRO A 143 24.85 4.38 -2.42
C PRO A 143 24.83 5.85 -2.86
N LYS A 144 24.67 6.11 -4.16
CA LYS A 144 24.54 7.47 -4.71
C LYS A 144 23.12 8.03 -4.64
N HIS A 145 22.11 7.23 -4.24
CA HIS A 145 20.72 7.65 -4.24
C HIS A 145 20.25 7.91 -2.81
N GLU A 146 19.88 9.14 -2.52
CA GLU A 146 19.18 9.44 -1.28
C GLU A 146 17.85 8.69 -1.24
N LEU A 147 17.57 8.09 -0.08
CA LEU A 147 16.32 7.35 0.15
C LEU A 147 15.19 8.26 0.60
N LYS A 148 15.50 9.53 0.94
CA LYS A 148 14.48 10.49 1.31
C LYS A 148 13.44 10.58 0.19
N THR A 149 12.18 10.45 0.56
CA THR A 149 11.07 10.43 -0.39
C THR A 149 10.14 11.60 -0.09
N ASP A 150 9.95 12.48 -1.05
CA ASP A 150 8.99 13.56 -0.99
C ASP A 150 7.68 13.08 -1.64
N VAL A 151 6.56 13.21 -0.93
CA VAL A 151 5.24 12.75 -1.39
C VAL A 151 4.35 13.94 -1.69
N PHE A 152 3.74 13.94 -2.87
CA PHE A 152 2.76 14.94 -3.33
C PHE A 152 1.42 14.24 -3.55
N VAL A 153 0.44 14.55 -2.73
CA VAL A 153 -0.90 13.94 -2.82
C VAL A 153 -1.83 14.87 -3.58
N ILE A 154 -2.50 14.34 -4.60
CA ILE A 154 -3.46 15.06 -5.46
C ILE A 154 -4.74 14.23 -5.52
N ASN A 155 -5.91 14.86 -5.31
CA ASN A 155 -7.18 14.24 -5.62
C ASN A 155 -7.67 14.75 -6.98
N PRO A 156 -7.60 13.94 -8.05
CA PRO A 156 -7.92 14.38 -9.41
C PRO A 156 -9.42 14.66 -9.61
N LYS A 157 -10.29 14.14 -8.74
CA LYS A 157 -11.74 14.37 -8.81
C LYS A 157 -12.20 15.64 -8.10
N SER A 158 -11.37 16.22 -7.26
CA SER A 158 -11.70 17.45 -6.52
C SER A 158 -11.47 18.73 -7.34
N ILE A 159 -10.81 18.63 -8.48
CA ILE A 159 -10.43 19.76 -9.34
C ILE A 159 -10.82 19.50 -10.79
N SER A 160 -10.97 20.57 -11.56
CA SER A 160 -11.28 20.44 -12.99
C SER A 160 -10.08 19.91 -13.79
N MET A 161 -10.32 19.35 -14.97
CA MET A 161 -9.25 18.88 -15.87
C MET A 161 -8.29 20.01 -16.26
N GLY A 162 -8.80 21.23 -16.44
CA GLY A 162 -7.97 22.40 -16.69
C GLY A 162 -7.10 22.76 -15.50
N ASP A 163 -7.63 22.74 -14.29
CA ASP A 163 -6.85 23.00 -13.07
C ASP A 163 -5.85 21.89 -12.77
N LEU A 164 -6.14 20.64 -13.19
CA LEU A 164 -5.22 19.52 -13.02
C LEU A 164 -4.01 19.61 -13.98
N TYR A 165 -4.27 19.69 -15.28
CA TYR A 165 -3.22 19.64 -16.31
C TYR A 165 -2.75 21.02 -16.77
N GLY A 166 -3.62 22.00 -16.74
CA GLY A 166 -3.45 23.34 -17.29
C GLY A 166 -4.45 23.61 -18.44
N TYR A 167 -4.61 24.86 -18.75
CA TYR A 167 -5.50 25.33 -19.81
C TYR A 167 -4.97 26.61 -20.47
N ASN A 168 -5.39 26.88 -21.68
CA ASN A 168 -5.21 28.16 -22.33
C ASN A 168 -6.36 29.10 -21.91
N ASP A 169 -6.04 30.29 -21.45
CA ASP A 169 -7.02 31.33 -21.20
C ASP A 169 -7.76 31.65 -22.52
N LEU A 170 -9.10 31.70 -22.46
CA LEU A 170 -9.93 31.92 -23.66
C LEU A 170 -9.76 33.32 -24.26
N VAL A 171 -9.32 34.29 -23.47
CA VAL A 171 -9.19 35.68 -23.86
C VAL A 171 -7.74 36.03 -24.24
N SER A 172 -6.80 35.74 -23.34
CA SER A 172 -5.36 36.06 -23.56
C SER A 172 -4.62 35.02 -24.38
N GLN A 173 -5.19 33.81 -24.56
CA GLN A 173 -4.52 32.65 -25.17
C GLN A 173 -3.23 32.22 -24.44
N GLU A 174 -3.00 32.76 -23.25
CA GLU A 174 -1.83 32.40 -22.46
C GLU A 174 -2.07 31.06 -21.76
N TRP A 175 -1.02 30.25 -21.69
CA TRP A 175 -1.04 28.99 -20.97
C TRP A 175 -0.97 29.21 -19.46
N SER A 176 -1.91 28.61 -18.73
CA SER A 176 -1.89 28.53 -17.27
C SER A 176 -1.62 27.08 -16.84
N ASP A 177 -0.55 26.89 -16.07
CA ASP A 177 -0.17 25.59 -15.56
C ASP A 177 -1.16 25.08 -14.52
N GLY A 178 -1.57 23.81 -14.66
CA GLY A 178 -2.33 23.09 -13.65
C GLY A 178 -1.47 22.65 -12.47
N VAL A 179 -2.13 22.12 -11.44
CA VAL A 179 -1.49 21.62 -10.21
C VAL A 179 -0.49 20.50 -10.54
N LEU A 180 -0.91 19.53 -11.33
CA LEU A 180 -0.04 18.42 -11.73
C LEU A 180 1.15 18.90 -12.56
N SER A 181 0.94 19.80 -13.52
CA SER A 181 2.01 20.31 -14.37
C SER A 181 3.08 21.03 -13.55
N LYS A 182 2.67 21.84 -12.56
CA LYS A 182 3.58 22.52 -11.64
C LYS A 182 4.40 21.55 -10.80
N ILE A 183 3.72 20.57 -10.16
CA ILE A 183 4.38 19.55 -9.33
C ILE A 183 5.33 18.71 -10.18
N TYR A 184 4.87 18.27 -11.36
CA TYR A 184 5.66 17.42 -12.25
C TYR A 184 6.91 18.16 -12.77
N ARG A 185 6.78 19.42 -13.19
CA ARG A 185 7.90 20.25 -13.63
C ARG A 185 8.90 20.48 -12.49
N ALA A 186 8.42 20.82 -11.29
CA ALA A 186 9.27 20.98 -10.12
C ALA A 186 9.99 19.66 -9.76
N ALA A 187 9.29 18.53 -9.79
CA ALA A 187 9.86 17.23 -9.52
C ALA A 187 10.87 16.77 -10.58
N SER A 188 10.64 17.10 -11.85
CA SER A 188 11.57 16.83 -12.95
C SER A 188 12.81 17.73 -12.91
N ALA A 189 12.65 19.03 -12.62
CA ALA A 189 13.73 20.01 -12.54
C ALA A 189 14.66 19.79 -11.33
N CYS A 190 14.11 19.35 -10.20
CA CYS A 190 14.89 19.06 -8.99
C CYS A 190 15.88 17.90 -9.13
N ALA A 191 15.79 17.11 -10.19
CA ALA A 191 16.78 16.07 -10.47
C ALA A 191 18.22 16.59 -10.63
N SER A 192 18.38 17.90 -10.81
CA SER A 192 19.69 18.57 -10.88
C SER A 192 20.24 19.01 -9.52
N HIS A 193 19.41 19.05 -8.46
CA HIS A 193 19.79 19.63 -7.16
C HIS A 193 19.56 18.73 -5.95
N SER A 194 18.68 17.72 -6.03
CA SER A 194 18.51 16.73 -4.97
C SER A 194 18.10 15.38 -5.55
N ASP A 195 18.80 14.33 -5.16
CA ASP A 195 18.52 12.94 -5.57
C ASP A 195 17.37 12.31 -4.77
N ASN A 196 16.56 13.11 -4.07
CA ASN A 196 15.38 12.63 -3.35
C ASN A 196 14.40 11.97 -4.31
N ARG A 197 13.82 10.86 -3.87
CA ARG A 197 12.70 10.23 -4.57
C ARG A 197 11.46 11.09 -4.46
N LYS A 198 10.65 11.12 -5.50
CA LYS A 198 9.43 11.91 -5.56
C LYS A 198 8.26 11.02 -5.97
N TRP A 199 7.33 10.87 -5.05
CA TRP A 199 6.10 10.12 -5.31
C TRP A 199 4.95 11.10 -5.51
N ILE A 200 4.31 11.02 -6.66
CA ILE A 200 3.08 11.75 -6.95
C ILE A 200 1.94 10.76 -6.74
N VAL A 201 1.17 10.97 -5.68
CA VAL A 201 0.08 10.09 -5.26
C VAL A 201 -1.24 10.70 -5.72
N PHE A 202 -2.01 9.93 -6.47
CA PHE A 202 -3.36 10.26 -6.89
C PHE A 202 -4.35 9.52 -5.99
N ASP A 203 -4.91 10.23 -5.01
CA ASP A 203 -5.89 9.70 -4.08
C ASP A 203 -7.30 9.97 -4.60
N GLY A 204 -7.88 8.98 -5.24
CA GLY A 204 -9.23 9.08 -5.77
C GLY A 204 -9.56 7.99 -6.79
N PRO A 205 -10.84 7.90 -7.21
CA PRO A 205 -11.26 6.91 -8.18
C PRO A 205 -10.56 7.11 -9.52
N VAL A 206 -10.08 6.02 -10.09
CA VAL A 206 -9.47 6.00 -11.42
C VAL A 206 -10.60 5.97 -12.46
N ASP A 207 -10.58 6.94 -13.37
CA ASP A 207 -11.57 7.14 -14.41
C ASP A 207 -10.84 7.44 -15.73
N ALA A 208 -11.36 6.90 -16.83
CA ALA A 208 -10.77 7.02 -18.14
C ALA A 208 -10.49 8.47 -18.55
N VAL A 209 -11.35 9.42 -18.13
CA VAL A 209 -11.26 10.81 -18.55
C VAL A 209 -9.93 11.47 -18.18
N TRP A 210 -9.50 11.31 -16.92
CA TRP A 210 -8.27 11.98 -16.48
C TRP A 210 -7.01 11.11 -16.62
N ILE A 211 -7.15 9.77 -16.48
CA ILE A 211 -5.95 8.91 -16.47
C ILE A 211 -5.41 8.66 -17.88
N GLU A 212 -6.25 8.74 -18.93
CA GLU A 212 -5.80 8.51 -20.31
C GLU A 212 -4.74 9.50 -20.75
N ASN A 213 -4.79 10.74 -20.29
CA ASN A 213 -3.75 11.75 -20.55
C ASN A 213 -2.38 11.37 -19.95
N MET A 214 -2.37 10.44 -18.99
CA MET A 214 -1.11 9.94 -18.38
C MET A 214 -0.56 8.69 -19.07
N ASN A 215 -1.25 8.14 -20.07
CA ASN A 215 -0.79 6.94 -20.76
C ASN A 215 0.62 7.08 -21.33
N THR A 216 0.98 8.28 -21.81
CA THR A 216 2.33 8.59 -22.33
C THR A 216 3.40 8.60 -21.24
N VAL A 217 3.03 8.93 -19.99
CA VAL A 217 3.91 8.88 -18.83
C VAL A 217 4.09 7.45 -18.36
N LEU A 218 2.98 6.69 -18.32
CA LEU A 218 2.97 5.31 -17.84
C LEU A 218 3.63 4.33 -18.82
N ASP A 219 3.74 4.70 -20.09
CA ASP A 219 4.51 3.96 -21.08
C ASP A 219 6.03 4.14 -20.88
N ASP A 220 6.80 3.32 -21.59
CA ASP A 220 8.26 3.36 -21.59
C ASP A 220 8.86 4.72 -21.97
N ASN A 221 8.09 5.57 -22.68
CA ASN A 221 8.51 6.91 -23.07
C ASN A 221 8.68 7.87 -21.90
N ARG A 222 7.99 7.65 -20.78
CA ARG A 222 8.08 8.41 -19.53
C ARG A 222 8.00 9.93 -19.74
N LYS A 223 7.04 10.38 -20.54
CA LYS A 223 6.86 11.81 -20.83
C LYS A 223 5.42 12.23 -20.59
N LEU A 224 5.23 13.30 -19.84
CA LEU A 224 3.94 13.96 -19.70
C LEU A 224 3.77 14.95 -20.85
N CYS A 225 2.75 14.72 -21.69
CA CYS A 225 2.40 15.62 -22.79
C CYS A 225 1.28 16.56 -22.32
N LEU A 226 1.54 17.85 -22.31
CA LEU A 226 0.54 18.86 -21.98
C LEU A 226 -0.20 19.34 -23.23
N VAL A 227 -1.40 19.85 -23.05
CA VAL A 227 -2.20 20.44 -24.14
C VAL A 227 -1.49 21.63 -24.79
N SER A 228 -0.61 22.31 -24.05
CA SER A 228 0.27 23.35 -24.60
C SER A 228 1.28 22.88 -25.66
N GLY A 229 1.40 21.57 -25.87
CA GLY A 229 2.42 20.95 -26.72
C GLY A 229 3.77 20.70 -26.01
N GLU A 230 3.93 21.14 -24.76
CA GLU A 230 5.12 20.87 -23.97
C GLU A 230 5.18 19.39 -23.53
N MET A 231 6.36 18.80 -23.60
CA MET A 231 6.63 17.42 -23.17
C MET A 231 7.59 17.44 -21.98
N LEU A 232 7.09 17.08 -20.81
CA LEU A 232 7.87 17.02 -19.59
C LEU A 232 8.42 15.59 -19.37
N PRO A 233 9.75 15.38 -19.35
CA PRO A 233 10.33 14.07 -19.10
C PRO A 233 10.19 13.68 -17.63
N MET A 234 9.94 12.41 -17.37
CA MET A 234 9.94 11.84 -16.03
C MET A 234 11.36 11.50 -15.60
N SER A 235 11.76 11.98 -14.42
CA SER A 235 13.03 11.56 -13.82
C SER A 235 12.97 10.10 -13.36
N GLN A 236 14.12 9.43 -13.34
CA GLN A 236 14.24 8.05 -12.82
C GLN A 236 13.91 7.91 -11.32
N TYR A 237 13.88 9.02 -10.58
CA TYR A 237 13.55 9.09 -9.15
C TYR A 237 12.08 9.41 -8.87
N MET A 238 11.28 9.54 -9.91
CA MET A 238 9.86 9.81 -9.81
C MET A 238 9.06 8.53 -9.94
N ASN A 239 8.03 8.41 -9.11
CA ASN A 239 7.00 7.37 -9.26
C ASN A 239 5.62 8.00 -9.19
N MET A 240 4.69 7.43 -9.93
CA MET A 240 3.27 7.75 -9.86
C MET A 240 2.54 6.63 -9.14
N VAL A 241 1.81 6.98 -8.10
CA VAL A 241 1.06 6.04 -7.27
C VAL A 241 -0.42 6.41 -7.35
N PHE A 242 -1.26 5.47 -7.74
CA PHE A 242 -2.71 5.64 -7.82
C PHE A 242 -3.34 4.85 -6.68
N GLU A 243 -3.99 5.54 -5.75
CA GLU A 243 -4.74 4.93 -4.67
C GLU A 243 -6.22 4.87 -5.06
N THR A 244 -6.75 3.67 -5.28
CA THR A 244 -8.12 3.48 -5.77
C THR A 244 -8.85 2.36 -5.05
N LEU A 245 -10.18 2.40 -5.10
CA LEU A 245 -11.04 1.35 -4.59
C LEU A 245 -11.05 0.14 -5.53
N ASN A 246 -11.35 0.39 -6.81
CA ASN A 246 -11.46 -0.61 -7.87
C ASN A 246 -10.95 -0.05 -9.19
N LEU A 247 -10.95 -0.88 -10.22
CA LEU A 247 -10.46 -0.55 -11.57
C LEU A 247 -11.56 -0.65 -12.63
N ASP A 248 -12.84 -0.69 -12.24
CA ASP A 248 -13.97 -0.92 -13.15
C ASP A 248 -14.08 0.14 -14.24
N GLN A 249 -13.69 1.38 -13.93
CA GLN A 249 -13.73 2.50 -14.85
C GLN A 249 -12.40 2.76 -15.57
N ALA A 250 -11.36 2.01 -15.25
CA ALA A 250 -10.05 2.14 -15.89
C ALA A 250 -9.99 1.36 -17.20
N SER A 251 -9.38 1.94 -18.24
CA SER A 251 -9.17 1.20 -19.47
C SER A 251 -8.16 0.05 -19.26
N PRO A 252 -8.36 -1.13 -19.85
CA PRO A 252 -7.41 -2.23 -19.79
C PRO A 252 -6.00 -1.83 -20.25
N ALA A 253 -5.92 -0.89 -21.17
CA ALA A 253 -4.67 -0.34 -21.68
C ALA A 253 -3.89 0.41 -20.59
N THR A 254 -4.54 1.18 -19.74
CA THR A 254 -3.92 1.89 -18.61
C THR A 254 -3.50 0.91 -17.50
N VAL A 255 -4.38 -0.04 -17.17
CA VAL A 255 -4.10 -1.07 -16.15
C VAL A 255 -2.87 -1.89 -16.52
N SER A 256 -2.71 -2.26 -17.79
CA SER A 256 -1.57 -3.08 -18.25
C SER A 256 -0.21 -2.34 -18.19
N ARG A 257 -0.22 -0.99 -18.11
CA ARG A 257 0.98 -0.16 -18.00
C ARG A 257 1.49 -0.03 -16.57
N CYS A 258 0.60 -0.14 -15.59
CA CYS A 258 0.91 0.03 -14.19
C CYS A 258 1.31 -1.27 -13.50
N GLY A 259 2.16 -1.17 -12.49
CA GLY A 259 2.31 -2.21 -11.48
C GLY A 259 1.08 -2.21 -10.59
N MET A 260 0.69 -3.34 -10.03
CA MET A 260 -0.46 -3.43 -9.14
C MET A 260 -0.09 -4.09 -7.83
N VAL A 261 -0.58 -3.51 -6.74
CA VAL A 261 -0.56 -4.10 -5.40
C VAL A 261 -2.00 -4.13 -4.90
N TYR A 262 -2.52 -5.32 -4.69
CA TYR A 262 -3.86 -5.50 -4.15
C TYR A 262 -3.81 -5.59 -2.63
N MET A 263 -4.57 -4.71 -1.98
CA MET A 263 -4.76 -4.67 -0.53
C MET A 263 -6.12 -5.26 -0.21
N SER A 264 -6.16 -6.54 0.17
CA SER A 264 -7.41 -7.17 0.59
C SER A 264 -7.96 -6.51 1.85
N ALA A 265 -9.26 -6.27 1.86
CA ALA A 265 -9.93 -5.89 3.10
C ALA A 265 -9.76 -7.00 4.14
N PRO A 266 -9.42 -6.65 5.38
CA PRO A 266 -9.37 -7.65 6.44
C PRO A 266 -10.77 -8.25 6.65
N ASP A 267 -10.89 -9.56 6.57
CA ASP A 267 -12.14 -10.26 6.83
C ASP A 267 -12.43 -10.27 8.33
N CYS A 268 -13.48 -9.59 8.74
CA CYS A 268 -13.93 -9.52 10.13
C CYS A 268 -14.95 -10.60 10.50
N THR A 269 -15.45 -11.36 9.51
CA THR A 269 -16.52 -12.35 9.71
C THR A 269 -16.00 -13.72 10.08
N THR A 270 -14.78 -14.05 9.68
CA THR A 270 -14.17 -15.33 10.00
C THR A 270 -13.47 -15.27 11.36
N SER A 271 -14.02 -15.93 12.36
CA SER A 271 -13.17 -16.52 13.41
C SER A 271 -12.13 -17.40 12.70
N ALA A 272 -10.89 -17.37 13.12
CA ALA A 272 -9.70 -18.04 12.56
C ALA A 272 -9.80 -19.51 12.09
N ALA A 273 -10.99 -19.99 11.73
CA ALA A 273 -11.35 -21.39 11.49
C ALA A 273 -11.28 -21.85 10.01
N ARG A 274 -10.86 -21.00 9.06
CA ARG A 274 -10.62 -21.42 7.66
C ARG A 274 -9.14 -21.46 7.28
N GLY A 275 -8.26 -21.67 8.26
CA GLY A 275 -6.89 -22.06 7.99
C GLY A 275 -6.85 -23.55 7.64
N ASN A 276 -6.44 -23.88 6.42
CA ASN A 276 -6.01 -25.24 6.07
C ASN A 276 -4.93 -25.69 7.06
N THR A 277 -5.27 -26.69 7.86
CA THR A 277 -4.49 -27.25 8.96
C THR A 277 -3.40 -28.20 8.45
N GLU A 278 -2.49 -27.78 7.60
CA GLU A 278 -1.42 -28.68 7.14
C GLU A 278 0.01 -28.27 7.55
N ASN A 279 0.21 -27.17 8.29
CA ASN A 279 1.52 -26.90 8.89
C ASN A 279 1.41 -26.18 10.23
N PRO A 280 1.48 -26.87 11.38
CA PRO A 280 1.33 -26.26 12.71
C PRO A 280 2.58 -25.55 13.26
N GLY A 281 3.62 -25.38 12.46
CA GLY A 281 4.95 -24.99 12.99
C GLY A 281 5.26 -23.48 13.14
N ASN A 282 4.62 -22.56 12.38
CA ASN A 282 5.05 -21.15 12.39
C ASN A 282 3.93 -20.08 12.29
N ASN A 283 2.66 -20.43 12.40
CA ASN A 283 1.55 -19.54 11.98
C ASN A 283 0.62 -19.05 13.09
N ALA A 284 1.01 -19.05 14.35
CA ALA A 284 0.15 -18.56 15.45
C ALA A 284 -0.23 -17.06 15.26
N LEU A 285 0.65 -16.24 14.65
CA LEU A 285 0.39 -14.82 14.37
C LEU A 285 -0.47 -14.59 13.11
N LEU A 286 -0.48 -15.55 12.18
CA LEU A 286 -1.31 -15.47 10.95
C LEU A 286 -2.78 -15.87 11.23
N ASN A 287 -3.06 -16.49 12.35
CA ASN A 287 -4.40 -16.92 12.78
C ASN A 287 -5.15 -15.89 13.63
N GLU A 288 -4.57 -14.72 13.86
CA GLU A 288 -5.28 -13.65 14.55
C GLU A 288 -6.33 -13.01 13.62
N ALA A 289 -7.54 -12.78 14.13
CA ALA A 289 -8.58 -12.13 13.35
C ALA A 289 -8.09 -10.75 12.87
N ALA A 290 -8.35 -10.43 11.63
CA ALA A 290 -7.79 -9.25 10.94
C ALA A 290 -8.08 -7.89 11.61
N TRP A 291 -9.09 -7.81 12.46
CA TRP A 291 -9.44 -6.62 13.24
C TRP A 291 -8.64 -6.46 14.55
N VAL A 292 -8.01 -7.54 15.07
CA VAL A 292 -7.27 -7.51 16.35
C VAL A 292 -6.13 -6.48 16.36
N PRO A 293 -5.32 -6.34 15.30
CA PRO A 293 -4.32 -5.29 15.22
C PRO A 293 -4.88 -3.87 15.45
N HIS A 294 -6.05 -3.59 14.90
CA HIS A 294 -6.73 -2.29 15.05
C HIS A 294 -7.20 -2.03 16.48
N VAL A 295 -7.69 -3.07 17.17
CA VAL A 295 -8.08 -2.98 18.58
C VAL A 295 -6.86 -2.80 19.47
N ARG A 296 -5.76 -3.54 19.24
CA ARG A 296 -4.51 -3.40 19.99
C ARG A 296 -3.91 -2.00 19.82
N ALA A 297 -3.85 -1.48 18.60
CA ALA A 297 -3.40 -0.12 18.34
C ALA A 297 -4.27 0.92 19.06
N TRP A 298 -5.58 0.74 19.06
CA TRP A 298 -6.50 1.61 19.80
C TRP A 298 -6.27 1.52 21.32
N LEU A 299 -6.08 0.33 21.88
CA LEU A 299 -5.80 0.14 23.31
C LEU A 299 -4.51 0.83 23.76
N ASN A 300 -3.51 0.95 22.91
CA ASN A 300 -2.30 1.72 23.19
C ASN A 300 -2.57 3.23 23.36
N THR A 301 -3.64 3.75 22.78
CA THR A 301 -4.05 5.16 22.95
C THR A 301 -4.85 5.41 24.22
N MET A 302 -5.21 4.35 24.95
CA MET A 302 -5.96 4.46 26.19
C MET A 302 -5.08 4.95 27.36
N PRO A 303 -5.68 5.46 28.45
CA PRO A 303 -4.94 5.83 29.63
C PRO A 303 -4.03 4.72 30.16
N ALA A 304 -2.92 5.12 30.82
CA ALA A 304 -1.89 4.20 31.28
C ALA A 304 -2.41 3.06 32.20
N VAL A 305 -3.51 3.31 32.90
CA VAL A 305 -4.19 2.31 33.74
C VAL A 305 -4.66 1.11 32.93
N VAL A 306 -5.11 1.32 31.70
CA VAL A 306 -5.54 0.25 30.78
C VAL A 306 -4.38 -0.26 29.97
N SER A 307 -3.67 0.63 29.26
CA SER A 307 -2.64 0.25 28.30
C SER A 307 -1.46 -0.48 28.92
N ARG A 308 -1.15 -0.23 30.20
CA ARG A 308 -0.06 -0.90 30.92
C ARG A 308 -0.48 -2.16 31.67
N ASN A 309 -1.79 -2.46 31.71
CA ASN A 309 -2.27 -3.67 32.41
C ASN A 309 -2.52 -4.79 31.38
N PRO A 310 -1.61 -5.78 31.25
CA PRO A 310 -1.74 -6.82 30.23
C PRO A 310 -2.99 -7.69 30.42
N VAL A 311 -3.43 -7.90 31.67
CA VAL A 311 -4.64 -8.69 31.95
C VAL A 311 -5.87 -7.96 31.43
N LEU A 312 -5.96 -6.66 31.62
CA LEU A 312 -7.10 -5.86 31.16
C LEU A 312 -7.12 -5.78 29.63
N VAL A 313 -5.97 -5.58 29.01
CA VAL A 313 -5.82 -5.57 27.54
C VAL A 313 -6.31 -6.89 26.93
N GLU A 314 -5.83 -8.03 27.45
CA GLU A 314 -6.25 -9.34 26.95
C GLU A 314 -7.73 -9.61 27.22
N THR A 315 -8.26 -9.18 28.36
CA THR A 315 -9.70 -9.31 28.66
C THR A 315 -10.55 -8.53 27.65
N ILE A 316 -10.16 -7.31 27.30
CA ILE A 316 -10.85 -6.51 26.29
C ILE A 316 -10.76 -7.19 24.91
N VAL A 317 -9.58 -7.66 24.53
CA VAL A 317 -9.41 -8.40 23.25
C VAL A 317 -10.29 -9.66 23.20
N LEU A 318 -10.40 -10.41 24.31
CA LEU A 318 -11.29 -11.58 24.39
C LEU A 318 -12.76 -11.18 24.28
N LEU A 319 -13.17 -10.09 24.92
CA LEU A 319 -14.53 -9.56 24.79
C LEU A 319 -14.85 -9.19 23.33
N TYR A 320 -13.91 -8.57 22.64
CA TYR A 320 -14.06 -8.24 21.22
C TYR A 320 -14.10 -9.51 20.35
N LYS A 321 -13.27 -10.52 20.63
CA LYS A 321 -13.32 -11.84 19.93
C LYS A 321 -14.66 -12.52 20.07
N TRP A 322 -15.35 -12.33 21.18
CA TRP A 322 -16.67 -12.85 21.41
C TRP A 322 -17.76 -12.03 20.71
N ALA A 323 -17.69 -10.70 20.78
CA ALA A 323 -18.77 -9.82 20.35
C ALA A 323 -18.71 -9.41 18.86
N ILE A 324 -17.51 -9.15 18.31
CA ILE A 324 -17.38 -8.56 16.97
C ILE A 324 -17.87 -9.47 15.85
N PRO A 325 -17.50 -10.75 15.75
CA PRO A 325 -17.93 -11.60 14.63
C PRO A 325 -19.46 -11.69 14.49
N PRO A 326 -20.24 -12.00 15.54
CA PRO A 326 -21.69 -12.07 15.41
C PRO A 326 -22.33 -10.71 15.11
N LEU A 327 -21.79 -9.60 15.62
CA LEU A 327 -22.29 -8.24 15.33
C LEU A 327 -22.04 -7.86 13.87
N VAL A 328 -20.87 -8.15 13.34
CA VAL A 328 -20.57 -7.88 11.94
C VAL A 328 -21.47 -8.72 11.03
N ASN A 329 -21.64 -10.01 11.31
CA ASN A 329 -22.55 -10.88 10.54
C ASN A 329 -24.00 -10.37 10.59
N LEU A 330 -24.48 -9.98 11.77
CA LEU A 330 -25.80 -9.38 11.90
C LEU A 330 -25.98 -8.14 11.01
N MET A 331 -24.99 -7.28 10.99
CA MET A 331 -25.01 -6.05 10.17
C MET A 331 -24.90 -6.33 8.68
N THR A 332 -24.04 -7.27 8.28
CA THR A 332 -23.80 -7.56 6.86
C THR A 332 -24.87 -8.42 6.21
N ASP A 333 -25.47 -9.33 6.95
CA ASP A 333 -26.41 -10.31 6.42
C ASP A 333 -27.87 -9.94 6.73
N GLU A 334 -28.21 -9.76 8.01
CA GLU A 334 -29.60 -9.55 8.41
C GLU A 334 -30.05 -8.08 8.29
N LEU A 335 -29.21 -7.13 8.68
CA LEU A 335 -29.54 -5.71 8.65
C LEU A 335 -29.02 -4.97 7.41
N LYS A 336 -28.55 -5.68 6.40
CA LYS A 336 -28.01 -5.07 5.16
C LYS A 336 -28.99 -4.09 4.51
N SER A 337 -30.30 -4.41 4.51
CA SER A 337 -31.34 -3.55 3.94
C SER A 337 -31.59 -2.27 4.76
N CYS A 338 -31.17 -2.24 6.03
CA CYS A 338 -31.32 -1.09 6.92
C CYS A 338 -30.12 -0.13 6.85
N GLN A 339 -29.04 -0.53 6.21
CA GLN A 339 -27.87 0.33 6.06
C GLN A 339 -28.10 1.38 4.98
N MET A 340 -27.96 2.66 5.32
CA MET A 340 -28.01 3.76 4.34
C MET A 340 -26.76 3.75 3.44
N LEU A 341 -25.61 3.38 3.99
CA LEU A 341 -24.34 3.21 3.28
C LEU A 341 -23.71 1.87 3.71
N PRO A 342 -23.22 1.07 2.78
CA PRO A 342 -22.52 -0.16 3.12
C PRO A 342 -21.23 0.18 3.88
N ALA A 343 -21.07 -0.41 5.06
CA ALA A 343 -19.89 -0.24 5.89
C ALA A 343 -19.08 -1.53 5.92
N SER A 344 -17.76 -1.42 5.80
CA SER A 344 -16.86 -2.58 5.97
C SER A 344 -16.82 -3.02 7.43
N GLY A 345 -16.55 -4.29 7.69
CA GLY A 345 -16.41 -4.82 9.06
C GLY A 345 -15.38 -4.04 9.88
N ILE A 346 -14.27 -3.62 9.28
CA ILE A 346 -13.26 -2.77 9.95
C ILE A 346 -13.81 -1.40 10.32
N ALA A 347 -14.63 -0.78 9.46
CA ALA A 347 -15.28 0.49 9.80
C ALA A 347 -16.18 0.35 11.03
N MET A 348 -16.90 -0.76 11.13
CA MET A 348 -17.72 -1.08 12.30
C MET A 348 -16.87 -1.25 13.57
N VAL A 349 -15.74 -1.96 13.50
CA VAL A 349 -14.80 -2.10 14.62
C VAL A 349 -14.26 -0.74 15.06
N HIS A 350 -13.86 0.12 14.13
CA HIS A 350 -13.42 1.48 14.47
C HIS A 350 -14.53 2.33 15.08
N ALA A 351 -15.78 2.17 14.67
CA ALA A 351 -16.91 2.84 15.29
C ALA A 351 -17.11 2.37 16.73
N VAL A 352 -17.05 1.06 16.98
CA VAL A 352 -17.12 0.48 18.33
C VAL A 352 -15.98 1.00 19.21
N ASN A 353 -14.75 1.01 18.71
CA ASN A 353 -13.58 1.55 19.43
C ASN A 353 -13.79 3.00 19.84
N ARG A 354 -14.31 3.85 18.94
CA ARG A 354 -14.59 5.27 19.24
C ARG A 354 -15.68 5.41 20.30
N MET A 355 -16.79 4.68 20.17
CA MET A 355 -17.89 4.73 21.13
C MET A 355 -17.44 4.25 22.52
N PHE A 356 -16.72 3.11 22.55
CA PHE A 356 -16.20 2.57 23.81
C PHE A 356 -15.16 3.49 24.44
N GLY A 357 -14.28 4.10 23.63
CA GLY A 357 -13.32 5.12 24.07
C GLY A 357 -13.99 6.34 24.71
N CYS A 358 -15.08 6.85 24.13
CA CYS A 358 -15.83 7.96 24.71
C CYS A 358 -16.44 7.60 26.08
N VAL A 359 -17.01 6.38 26.20
CA VAL A 359 -17.59 5.92 27.48
C VAL A 359 -16.50 5.76 28.55
N LEU A 360 -15.37 5.16 28.20
CA LEU A 360 -14.27 4.99 29.13
C LEU A 360 -13.66 6.34 29.57
N GLN A 361 -13.45 7.27 28.65
CA GLN A 361 -12.90 8.59 28.97
C GLN A 361 -13.79 9.37 29.94
N THR A 362 -15.11 9.31 29.79
CA THR A 362 -16.02 9.97 30.72
C THR A 362 -15.95 9.37 32.12
N HIS A 363 -15.85 8.06 32.25
CA HIS A 363 -15.72 7.40 33.54
C HIS A 363 -14.36 7.66 34.22
N TRP A 364 -13.28 7.73 33.45
CA TRP A 364 -11.96 8.03 34.01
C TRP A 364 -11.77 9.49 34.39
N ALA A 365 -12.35 10.41 33.63
CA ALA A 365 -12.35 11.83 34.01
C ALA A 365 -13.09 12.06 35.33
N SER A 366 -14.18 11.33 35.58
CA SER A 366 -14.89 11.40 36.88
C SER A 366 -14.11 10.76 38.03
N ALA A 367 -13.45 9.60 37.80
CA ALA A 367 -12.65 8.94 38.81
C ALA A 367 -11.38 9.73 39.19
N ALA A 368 -10.73 10.40 38.22
CA ALA A 368 -9.58 11.26 38.49
C ALA A 368 -9.97 12.55 39.25
N ALA A 369 -11.21 13.02 39.10
CA ALA A 369 -11.73 14.17 39.82
C ALA A 369 -12.20 13.83 41.27
N GLU A 370 -12.39 12.54 41.56
CA GLU A 370 -12.72 12.06 42.91
C GLU A 370 -11.46 11.74 43.75
N GLU A 371 -10.27 11.63 43.13
CA GLU A 371 -8.98 11.41 43.79
C GLU A 371 -8.19 12.71 44.09
N GLU A 372 -8.64 13.88 43.55
CA GLU A 372 -8.16 15.23 43.91
C GLU A 372 -9.06 15.88 45.01
#